data_4aa78a096d549dc0524b20087a42c564
#
_entry.id   4aa78a096d549dc0524b20087a42c564
#
_cell.length_a   1.000
_cell.length_b   1.000
_cell.length_c   1.000
_cell.angle_alpha   90.00
_cell.angle_beta   90.00
_cell.angle_gamma   90.00
#
_symmetry.space_group_name_H-M   'P 1'
#
loop_
_entity.id
_entity.type
_entity.pdbx_description
1 polymer ?
#
loop_
_entity_poly.entity_id
_entity_poly.type
_entity_poly.pdbx_seq_one_letter_code
_entity_poly.pdbx_strand_id
1 'polypeptide(L)'
;MLVNALEYGGASAKALEPLLQIGSILTDDEMQNLVVPTLVKLFASTDRAMRIPLLERLPGLVDHLTPKTVNEGIFQNVALGFVDTSPIVRELTVKAIVPLAPKLSGRTMSAVLHAFAKLQLDEEAHIRANTTICLGKIASYIDGPTREKALIAAFVRALKDPFPPGRNAGLLSLAATQHFHTPMDAAARVLPAVAPLALDPEREVRETALACVRTYVAKLEQASANFGKPAAECASSEPEINT
;
A
#
# COMPACT_ATOMS: atom_id res chain seq x y z
N MET A 1 -7.11 21.78 27.41
CA MET A 1 -6.82 23.07 26.76
C MET A 1 -6.51 22.93 25.27
N LEU A 2 -5.52 22.14 24.86
CA LEU A 2 -5.18 21.92 23.44
C LEU A 2 -6.32 21.27 22.62
N VAL A 3 -7.01 20.27 23.18
CA VAL A 3 -8.18 19.63 22.56
C VAL A 3 -9.27 20.67 22.25
N ASN A 4 -9.58 21.54 23.20
CA ASN A 4 -10.57 22.62 23.01
C ASN A 4 -10.11 23.66 21.97
N ALA A 5 -8.81 23.96 21.90
CA ALA A 5 -8.26 24.88 20.89
C ALA A 5 -8.37 24.28 19.48
N LEU A 6 -8.22 22.96 19.34
CA LEU A 6 -8.41 22.22 18.09
C LEU A 6 -9.90 22.12 17.68
N GLU A 7 -10.82 22.08 18.66
CA GLU A 7 -12.26 21.97 18.41
C GLU A 7 -12.95 23.31 18.09
N TYR A 8 -12.51 24.41 18.66
CA TYR A 8 -13.30 25.68 18.68
C TYR A 8 -12.69 26.86 17.93
N GLY A 9 -11.49 26.76 17.39
CA GLY A 9 -10.88 28.00 16.91
C GLY A 9 -9.87 27.89 15.82
N GLY A 10 -10.20 27.38 14.65
CA GLY A 10 -9.26 27.47 13.53
C GLY A 10 -7.87 26.98 13.91
N ALA A 11 -7.80 25.86 14.59
CA ALA A 11 -6.57 25.31 15.09
C ALA A 11 -5.65 25.04 13.91
N SER A 12 -4.62 25.83 13.87
CA SER A 12 -3.52 25.69 12.94
C SER A 12 -2.97 24.25 13.05
N ALA A 13 -2.57 23.68 11.92
CA ALA A 13 -1.79 22.44 11.86
C ALA A 13 -0.60 22.41 12.85
N LYS A 14 -0.18 23.58 13.33
CA LYS A 14 0.82 23.76 14.40
C LYS A 14 0.42 23.16 15.76
N ALA A 15 -0.85 22.97 16.03
CA ALA A 15 -1.31 22.37 17.29
C ALA A 15 -1.30 20.83 17.23
N LEU A 16 -1.18 20.23 16.05
CA LEU A 16 -1.12 18.77 15.85
C LEU A 16 0.14 18.19 16.51
N GLU A 17 1.31 18.81 16.31
CA GLU A 17 2.58 18.34 16.88
C GLU A 17 2.55 18.28 18.41
N PRO A 18 2.19 19.37 19.13
CA PRO A 18 2.02 19.32 20.58
C PRO A 18 1.02 18.27 21.05
N LEU A 19 -0.09 18.07 20.31
CA LEU A 19 -1.08 17.03 20.64
C LEU A 19 -0.46 15.64 20.60
N LEU A 20 0.36 15.35 19.58
CA LEU A 20 1.01 14.07 19.41
C LEU A 20 2.11 13.86 20.46
N GLN A 21 2.87 14.88 20.78
CA GLN A 21 3.87 14.83 21.87
C GLN A 21 3.24 14.55 23.21
N ILE A 22 2.09 15.17 23.52
CA ILE A 22 1.31 14.84 24.72
C ILE A 22 0.78 13.41 24.65
N GLY A 23 0.27 12.98 23.48
CA GLY A 23 -0.21 11.61 23.26
C GLY A 23 0.83 10.54 23.62
N SER A 24 2.12 10.80 23.35
CA SER A 24 3.19 9.84 23.64
C SER A 24 3.48 9.62 25.14
N ILE A 25 2.98 10.48 26.02
CA ILE A 25 3.14 10.37 27.49
C ILE A 25 1.85 9.98 28.21
N LEU A 26 0.73 9.85 27.48
CA LEU A 26 -0.54 9.42 28.01
C LEU A 26 -0.61 7.90 28.15
N THR A 27 -1.44 7.44 29.08
CA THR A 27 -1.85 6.04 29.13
C THR A 27 -2.72 5.68 27.92
N ASP A 28 -2.82 4.39 27.59
CA ASP A 28 -3.66 3.92 26.49
C ASP A 28 -5.13 4.36 26.65
N ASP A 29 -5.67 4.32 27.88
CA ASP A 29 -7.03 4.75 28.18
C ASP A 29 -7.22 6.26 27.94
N GLU A 30 -6.26 7.07 28.35
CA GLU A 30 -6.29 8.51 28.11
C GLU A 30 -6.16 8.83 26.62
N MET A 31 -5.28 8.12 25.91
CA MET A 31 -5.12 8.24 24.46
C MET A 31 -6.45 7.93 23.73
N GLN A 32 -7.10 6.81 24.09
CA GLN A 32 -8.37 6.41 23.49
C GLN A 32 -9.53 7.36 23.82
N ASN A 33 -9.59 7.88 25.02
CA ASN A 33 -10.72 8.70 25.47
C ASN A 33 -10.59 10.21 25.16
N LEU A 34 -9.36 10.73 25.03
CA LEU A 34 -9.12 12.16 24.86
C LEU A 34 -8.58 12.51 23.47
N VAL A 35 -7.58 11.75 22.97
CA VAL A 35 -6.87 12.10 21.73
C VAL A 35 -7.55 11.53 20.52
N VAL A 36 -7.89 10.24 20.54
CA VAL A 36 -8.48 9.56 19.39
C VAL A 36 -9.79 10.21 18.91
N PRO A 37 -10.75 10.59 19.76
CA PRO A 37 -11.96 11.29 19.30
C PRO A 37 -11.65 12.63 18.62
N THR A 38 -10.64 13.35 19.12
CA THR A 38 -10.18 14.60 18.51
C THR A 38 -9.53 14.35 17.14
N LEU A 39 -8.70 13.32 17.01
CA LEU A 39 -8.12 12.92 15.71
C LEU A 39 -9.20 12.58 14.70
N VAL A 40 -10.24 11.83 15.07
CA VAL A 40 -11.38 11.51 14.20
C VAL A 40 -12.05 12.78 13.67
N LYS A 41 -12.27 13.77 14.54
CA LYS A 41 -12.84 15.08 14.13
C LYS A 41 -11.90 15.84 13.19
N LEU A 42 -10.58 15.83 13.47
CA LEU A 42 -9.59 16.49 12.62
C LEU A 42 -9.51 15.88 11.22
N PHE A 43 -9.62 14.55 11.10
CA PHE A 43 -9.69 13.87 9.80
C PHE A 43 -10.93 14.26 8.99
N ALA A 44 -12.00 14.70 9.62
CA ALA A 44 -13.18 15.23 8.94
C ALA A 44 -13.00 16.66 8.39
N SER A 45 -11.88 17.33 8.71
CA SER A 45 -11.59 18.66 8.19
C SER A 45 -11.45 18.65 6.66
N THR A 46 -12.00 19.67 6.01
CA THR A 46 -11.84 19.92 4.57
C THR A 46 -10.61 20.79 4.25
N ASP A 47 -10.01 21.38 5.27
CA ASP A 47 -8.82 22.24 5.12
C ASP A 47 -7.58 21.38 4.80
N ARG A 48 -6.97 21.61 3.64
CA ARG A 48 -5.74 20.95 3.23
C ARG A 48 -4.55 21.25 4.17
N ALA A 49 -4.51 22.43 4.77
CA ALA A 49 -3.47 22.78 5.74
C ALA A 49 -3.52 21.87 6.99
N MET A 50 -4.69 21.31 7.30
CA MET A 50 -4.85 20.30 8.36
C MET A 50 -4.69 18.87 7.83
N ARG A 51 -5.25 18.55 6.65
CA ARG A 51 -5.24 17.19 6.09
C ARG A 51 -3.84 16.68 5.76
N ILE A 52 -2.99 17.55 5.19
CA ILE A 52 -1.63 17.15 4.79
C ILE A 52 -0.82 16.69 6.01
N PRO A 53 -0.64 17.47 7.07
CA PRO A 53 0.06 17.02 8.27
C PRO A 53 -0.54 15.80 8.95
N LEU A 54 -1.87 15.64 8.93
CA LEU A 54 -2.52 14.45 9.49
C LEU A 54 -2.16 13.17 8.71
N LEU A 55 -2.17 13.24 7.38
CA LEU A 55 -1.80 12.11 6.53
C LEU A 55 -0.31 11.76 6.67
N GLU A 56 0.57 12.76 6.76
CA GLU A 56 2.01 12.56 6.97
C GLU A 56 2.33 11.89 8.30
N ARG A 57 1.57 12.20 9.36
CA ARG A 57 1.80 11.68 10.71
C ARG A 57 1.03 10.40 11.02
N LEU A 58 0.15 9.98 10.13
CA LEU A 58 -0.67 8.79 10.32
C LEU A 58 0.15 7.51 10.66
N PRO A 59 1.34 7.28 10.08
CA PRO A 59 2.17 6.13 10.47
C PRO A 59 2.47 6.06 11.98
N GLY A 60 2.74 7.19 12.61
CA GLY A 60 2.99 7.25 14.06
C GLY A 60 1.74 7.19 14.93
N LEU A 61 0.56 7.30 14.33
CA LEU A 61 -0.72 7.29 15.04
C LEU A 61 -1.43 5.94 14.98
N VAL A 62 -1.11 5.14 13.96
CA VAL A 62 -1.90 3.95 13.63
C VAL A 62 -1.94 2.93 14.78
N ASP A 63 -0.87 2.81 15.54
CA ASP A 63 -0.80 1.84 16.65
C ASP A 63 -1.83 2.15 17.75
N HIS A 64 -2.15 3.41 17.95
CA HIS A 64 -3.16 3.88 18.90
C HIS A 64 -4.60 3.80 18.38
N LEU A 65 -4.80 3.49 17.10
CA LEU A 65 -6.13 3.43 16.48
C LEU A 65 -6.65 2.00 16.49
N THR A 66 -7.87 1.79 16.98
CA THR A 66 -8.53 0.48 16.88
C THR A 66 -9.00 0.22 15.45
N PRO A 67 -9.16 -1.07 15.02
CA PRO A 67 -9.76 -1.37 13.73
C PRO A 67 -11.13 -0.72 13.54
N LYS A 68 -11.94 -0.62 14.59
CA LYS A 68 -13.24 0.07 14.56
C LYS A 68 -13.06 1.57 14.25
N THR A 69 -12.18 2.25 14.99
CA THR A 69 -11.89 3.67 14.76
C THR A 69 -11.40 3.93 13.35
N VAL A 70 -10.52 3.05 12.82
CA VAL A 70 -10.00 3.17 11.45
C VAL A 70 -11.14 3.06 10.44
N ASN A 71 -11.96 2.02 10.50
CA ASN A 71 -12.96 1.73 9.46
C ASN A 71 -14.19 2.64 9.54
N GLU A 72 -14.66 3.00 10.75
CA GLU A 72 -15.89 3.75 10.95
C GLU A 72 -15.64 5.26 11.14
N GLY A 73 -14.50 5.64 11.75
CA GLY A 73 -14.23 7.03 12.11
C GLY A 73 -13.31 7.76 11.11
N ILE A 74 -12.27 7.11 10.61
CA ILE A 74 -11.19 7.80 9.89
C ILE A 74 -11.23 7.53 8.39
N PHE A 75 -11.39 6.27 7.98
CA PHE A 75 -11.21 5.86 6.58
C PHE A 75 -12.09 6.63 5.60
N GLN A 76 -13.35 6.90 5.94
CA GLN A 76 -14.27 7.62 5.05
C GLN A 76 -13.73 9.00 4.68
N ASN A 77 -13.12 9.69 5.65
CA ASN A 77 -12.54 11.01 5.47
C ASN A 77 -11.18 10.94 4.74
N VAL A 78 -10.36 9.94 5.06
CA VAL A 78 -9.10 9.68 4.33
C VAL A 78 -9.40 9.39 2.86
N ALA A 79 -10.40 8.57 2.56
CA ALA A 79 -10.76 8.17 1.20
C ALA A 79 -11.18 9.35 0.29
N LEU A 80 -11.68 10.44 0.85
CA LEU A 80 -11.94 11.67 0.08
C LEU A 80 -10.67 12.22 -0.58
N GLY A 81 -9.50 11.96 0.00
CA GLY A 81 -8.23 12.39 -0.54
C GLY A 81 -7.82 11.68 -1.84
N PHE A 82 -8.38 10.51 -2.16
CA PHE A 82 -8.08 9.82 -3.44
C PHE A 82 -8.55 10.60 -4.67
N VAL A 83 -9.53 11.48 -4.51
CA VAL A 83 -10.10 12.29 -5.60
C VAL A 83 -9.88 13.78 -5.39
N ASP A 84 -8.99 14.16 -4.48
CA ASP A 84 -8.66 15.57 -4.24
C ASP A 84 -8.02 16.20 -5.48
N THR A 85 -8.34 17.47 -5.75
CA THR A 85 -7.73 18.21 -6.85
C THR A 85 -6.24 18.47 -6.66
N SER A 86 -5.73 18.44 -5.40
CA SER A 86 -4.31 18.56 -5.10
C SER A 86 -3.59 17.22 -5.26
N PRO A 87 -2.59 17.13 -6.15
CA PRO A 87 -1.77 15.92 -6.31
C PRO A 87 -1.10 15.49 -5.01
N ILE A 88 -0.66 16.46 -4.19
CA ILE A 88 -0.02 16.21 -2.90
C ILE A 88 -0.97 15.44 -1.97
N VAL A 89 -2.24 15.83 -1.90
CA VAL A 89 -3.22 15.15 -1.05
C VAL A 89 -3.52 13.75 -1.58
N ARG A 90 -3.65 13.58 -2.92
CA ARG A 90 -3.85 12.26 -3.52
C ARG A 90 -2.70 11.31 -3.18
N GLU A 91 -1.45 11.80 -3.36
CA GLU A 91 -0.24 11.02 -3.08
C GLU A 91 -0.13 10.60 -1.62
N LEU A 92 -0.31 11.56 -0.70
CA LEU A 92 -0.26 11.29 0.73
C LEU A 92 -1.36 10.32 1.15
N THR A 93 -2.55 10.44 0.56
CA THR A 93 -3.66 9.51 0.82
C THR A 93 -3.31 8.09 0.39
N VAL A 94 -2.70 7.90 -0.78
CA VAL A 94 -2.20 6.59 -1.23
C VAL A 94 -1.20 6.01 -0.22
N LYS A 95 -0.21 6.80 0.18
CA LYS A 95 0.82 6.39 1.15
C LYS A 95 0.24 6.06 2.53
N ALA A 96 -0.77 6.80 2.96
CA ALA A 96 -1.46 6.61 4.25
C ALA A 96 -2.17 5.25 4.37
N ILE A 97 -2.52 4.60 3.25
CA ILE A 97 -3.14 3.27 3.28
C ILE A 97 -2.19 2.19 3.77
N VAL A 98 -0.89 2.31 3.52
CA VAL A 98 0.08 1.29 3.92
C VAL A 98 0.07 1.02 5.43
N PRO A 99 0.22 2.00 6.32
CA PRO A 99 0.14 1.77 7.75
C PRO A 99 -1.27 1.37 8.23
N LEU A 100 -2.33 1.79 7.52
CA LEU A 100 -3.71 1.41 7.87
C LEU A 100 -4.07 -0.02 7.47
N ALA A 101 -3.40 -0.61 6.48
CA ALA A 101 -3.76 -1.89 5.86
C ALA A 101 -4.01 -3.04 6.86
N PRO A 102 -3.20 -3.22 7.94
CA PRO A 102 -3.43 -4.27 8.93
C PRO A 102 -4.77 -4.15 9.68
N LYS A 103 -5.36 -2.95 9.72
CA LYS A 103 -6.59 -2.64 10.47
C LYS A 103 -7.82 -2.46 9.58
N LEU A 104 -7.65 -2.54 8.25
CA LEU A 104 -8.75 -2.40 7.31
C LEU A 104 -9.63 -3.65 7.26
N SER A 105 -10.94 -3.46 7.25
CA SER A 105 -11.90 -4.52 6.97
C SER A 105 -11.87 -4.91 5.48
N GLY A 106 -12.35 -6.11 5.13
CA GLY A 106 -12.45 -6.54 3.73
C GLY A 106 -13.26 -5.58 2.85
N ARG A 107 -14.35 -5.00 3.40
CA ARG A 107 -15.14 -3.97 2.70
C ARG A 107 -14.32 -2.72 2.41
N THR A 108 -13.59 -2.25 3.40
CA THR A 108 -12.76 -1.05 3.28
C THR A 108 -11.58 -1.30 2.34
N MET A 109 -10.94 -2.48 2.43
CA MET A 109 -9.88 -2.89 1.51
C MET A 109 -10.38 -2.95 0.06
N SER A 110 -11.58 -3.44 -0.19
CA SER A 110 -12.19 -3.43 -1.53
C SER A 110 -12.36 -2.01 -2.07
N ALA A 111 -12.74 -1.05 -1.23
CA ALA A 111 -12.84 0.36 -1.62
C ALA A 111 -11.45 0.95 -1.95
N VAL A 112 -10.40 0.61 -1.17
CA VAL A 112 -9.01 0.98 -1.45
C VAL A 112 -8.57 0.44 -2.81
N LEU A 113 -8.79 -0.84 -3.09
CA LEU A 113 -8.39 -1.46 -4.36
C LEU A 113 -9.08 -0.79 -5.56
N HIS A 114 -10.35 -0.41 -5.41
CA HIS A 114 -11.07 0.33 -6.44
C HIS A 114 -10.48 1.73 -6.68
N ALA A 115 -10.12 2.44 -5.61
CA ALA A 115 -9.46 3.74 -5.71
C ALA A 115 -8.06 3.61 -6.34
N PHE A 116 -7.28 2.61 -5.94
CA PHE A 116 -5.94 2.36 -6.48
C PHE A 116 -5.99 2.01 -7.98
N ALA A 117 -6.98 1.25 -8.42
CA ALA A 117 -7.16 0.96 -9.84
C ALA A 117 -7.36 2.24 -10.68
N LYS A 118 -8.02 3.26 -10.12
CA LYS A 118 -8.17 4.57 -10.76
C LYS A 118 -6.87 5.39 -10.70
N LEU A 119 -6.21 5.41 -9.55
CA LEU A 119 -4.99 6.18 -9.33
C LEU A 119 -3.77 5.62 -10.09
N GLN A 120 -3.80 4.36 -10.51
CA GLN A 120 -2.84 3.83 -11.49
C GLN A 120 -2.99 4.46 -12.89
N LEU A 121 -4.04 5.25 -13.11
CA LEU A 121 -4.30 6.01 -14.32
C LEU A 121 -4.28 7.53 -14.06
N ASP A 122 -3.79 7.95 -12.89
CA ASP A 122 -3.67 9.38 -12.54
C ASP A 122 -2.82 10.14 -13.57
N GLU A 123 -3.14 11.41 -13.79
CA GLU A 123 -2.36 12.30 -14.66
C GLU A 123 -0.91 12.46 -14.18
N GLU A 124 -0.70 12.45 -12.85
CA GLU A 124 0.58 12.59 -12.22
C GLU A 124 1.36 11.26 -12.18
N ALA A 125 2.49 11.22 -12.85
CA ALA A 125 3.30 10.01 -13.01
C ALA A 125 3.77 9.42 -11.67
N HIS A 126 4.14 10.28 -10.71
CA HIS A 126 4.59 9.84 -9.39
C HIS A 126 3.44 9.23 -8.55
N ILE A 127 2.19 9.68 -8.74
CA ILE A 127 1.03 9.07 -8.09
C ILE A 127 0.79 7.66 -8.63
N ARG A 128 0.88 7.46 -9.96
CA ARG A 128 0.75 6.13 -10.57
C ARG A 128 1.81 5.16 -10.04
N ALA A 129 3.07 5.61 -9.96
CA ALA A 129 4.17 4.81 -9.43
C ALA A 129 3.97 4.48 -7.93
N ASN A 130 3.68 5.49 -7.10
CA ASN A 130 3.43 5.30 -5.67
C ASN A 130 2.23 4.41 -5.39
N THR A 131 1.16 4.51 -6.18
CA THR A 131 -0.01 3.62 -6.07
C THR A 131 0.39 2.16 -6.31
N THR A 132 1.22 1.90 -7.32
CA THR A 132 1.74 0.57 -7.62
C THR A 132 2.60 0.02 -6.49
N ILE A 133 3.51 0.83 -5.94
CA ILE A 133 4.35 0.47 -4.78
C ILE A 133 3.48 0.16 -3.56
N CYS A 134 2.52 1.04 -3.24
CA CYS A 134 1.65 0.86 -2.09
C CYS A 134 0.78 -0.39 -2.23
N LEU A 135 0.29 -0.70 -3.45
CA LEU A 135 -0.44 -1.93 -3.72
C LEU A 135 0.40 -3.17 -3.43
N GLY A 136 1.69 -3.18 -3.82
CA GLY A 136 2.63 -4.25 -3.48
C GLY A 136 2.81 -4.41 -1.96
N LYS A 137 2.95 -3.29 -1.25
CA LYS A 137 3.14 -3.29 0.22
C LYS A 137 1.93 -3.81 1.00
N ILE A 138 0.71 -3.59 0.50
CA ILE A 138 -0.51 -4.05 1.18
C ILE A 138 -0.98 -5.44 0.73
N ALA A 139 -0.26 -6.08 -0.18
CA ALA A 139 -0.67 -7.33 -0.82
C ALA A 139 -1.01 -8.45 0.17
N SER A 140 -0.28 -8.57 1.29
CA SER A 140 -0.52 -9.58 2.34
C SER A 140 -1.85 -9.39 3.08
N TYR A 141 -2.39 -8.19 3.10
CA TYR A 141 -3.65 -7.84 3.78
C TYR A 141 -4.88 -7.98 2.88
N ILE A 142 -4.69 -8.30 1.60
CA ILE A 142 -5.77 -8.55 0.65
C ILE A 142 -6.15 -10.03 0.73
N ASP A 143 -7.44 -10.35 0.74
CA ASP A 143 -7.91 -11.74 0.72
C ASP A 143 -7.41 -12.50 -0.53
N GLY A 144 -7.20 -13.81 -0.40
CA GLY A 144 -6.60 -14.63 -1.45
C GLY A 144 -7.27 -14.51 -2.82
N PRO A 145 -8.59 -14.74 -2.94
CA PRO A 145 -9.29 -14.67 -4.22
C PRO A 145 -9.23 -13.28 -4.89
N THR A 146 -9.31 -12.21 -4.11
CA THR A 146 -9.19 -10.83 -4.61
C THR A 146 -7.76 -10.54 -5.04
N ARG A 147 -6.78 -10.96 -4.24
CA ARG A 147 -5.36 -10.79 -4.51
C ARG A 147 -4.93 -11.44 -5.82
N GLU A 148 -5.30 -12.70 -6.05
CA GLU A 148 -5.00 -13.45 -7.29
C GLU A 148 -5.52 -12.74 -8.55
N LYS A 149 -6.70 -12.12 -8.46
CA LYS A 149 -7.31 -11.41 -9.59
C LYS A 149 -6.70 -10.03 -9.83
N ALA A 150 -6.37 -9.31 -8.75
CA ALA A 150 -6.04 -7.90 -8.82
C ALA A 150 -4.56 -7.62 -9.07
N LEU A 151 -3.64 -8.31 -8.35
CA LEU A 151 -2.23 -7.89 -8.28
C LEU A 151 -1.50 -7.99 -9.61
N ILE A 152 -1.50 -9.17 -10.24
CA ILE A 152 -0.77 -9.35 -11.51
C ILE A 152 -1.28 -8.38 -12.57
N ALA A 153 -2.59 -8.22 -12.69
CA ALA A 153 -3.17 -7.30 -13.67
C ALA A 153 -2.74 -5.84 -13.43
N ALA A 154 -2.71 -5.42 -12.16
CA ALA A 154 -2.30 -4.07 -11.76
C ALA A 154 -0.80 -3.84 -12.03
N PHE A 155 0.05 -4.79 -11.68
CA PHE A 155 1.49 -4.67 -11.87
C PHE A 155 1.89 -4.75 -13.35
N VAL A 156 1.30 -5.67 -14.11
CA VAL A 156 1.52 -5.75 -15.57
C VAL A 156 1.06 -4.48 -16.30
N ARG A 157 0.01 -3.81 -15.81
CA ARG A 157 -0.36 -2.48 -16.32
C ARG A 157 0.75 -1.46 -16.08
N ALA A 158 1.34 -1.43 -14.89
CA ALA A 158 2.42 -0.51 -14.54
C ALA A 158 3.69 -0.73 -15.40
N LEU A 159 3.94 -1.95 -15.90
CA LEU A 159 5.07 -2.21 -16.82
C LEU A 159 4.99 -1.42 -18.13
N LYS A 160 3.82 -0.90 -18.47
CA LYS A 160 3.57 -0.10 -19.69
C LYS A 160 3.54 1.40 -19.42
N ASP A 161 3.85 1.84 -18.21
CA ASP A 161 3.84 3.26 -17.86
C ASP A 161 4.91 4.01 -18.67
N PRO A 162 4.59 5.17 -19.27
CA PRO A 162 5.57 6.00 -19.95
C PRO A 162 6.67 6.51 -19.01
N PHE A 163 6.40 6.57 -17.70
CA PHE A 163 7.32 7.02 -16.68
C PHE A 163 8.19 5.84 -16.18
N PRO A 164 9.53 5.88 -16.38
CA PRO A 164 10.41 4.75 -16.01
C PRO A 164 10.27 4.28 -14.56
N PRO A 165 10.19 5.18 -13.54
CA PRO A 165 9.95 4.74 -12.17
C PRO A 165 8.63 3.99 -11.97
N GLY A 166 7.59 4.26 -12.79
CA GLY A 166 6.33 3.51 -12.79
C GLY A 166 6.53 2.07 -13.27
N ARG A 167 7.30 1.87 -14.36
CA ARG A 167 7.66 0.54 -14.85
C ARG A 167 8.49 -0.23 -13.82
N ASN A 168 9.47 0.45 -13.22
CA ASN A 168 10.30 -0.12 -12.15
C ASN A 168 9.47 -0.52 -10.93
N ALA A 169 8.52 0.30 -10.51
CA ALA A 169 7.57 -0.02 -9.44
C ALA A 169 6.77 -1.30 -9.74
N GLY A 170 6.32 -1.49 -10.98
CA GLY A 170 5.63 -2.71 -11.42
C GLY A 170 6.51 -3.96 -11.31
N LEU A 171 7.77 -3.89 -11.78
CA LEU A 171 8.75 -4.97 -11.70
C LEU A 171 9.06 -5.37 -10.26
N LEU A 172 9.37 -4.39 -9.41
CA LEU A 172 9.67 -4.61 -7.99
C LEU A 172 8.46 -5.19 -7.24
N SER A 173 7.25 -4.71 -7.54
CA SER A 173 6.04 -5.22 -6.92
C SER A 173 5.75 -6.66 -7.34
N LEU A 174 5.95 -7.02 -8.62
CA LEU A 174 5.86 -8.40 -9.08
C LEU A 174 6.85 -9.30 -8.34
N ALA A 175 8.11 -8.90 -8.25
CA ALA A 175 9.14 -9.69 -7.57
C ALA A 175 8.84 -9.85 -6.07
N ALA A 176 8.44 -8.79 -5.38
CA ALA A 176 8.12 -8.80 -3.95
C ALA A 176 6.91 -9.68 -3.62
N THR A 177 5.94 -9.77 -4.51
CA THR A 177 4.70 -10.53 -4.31
C THR A 177 4.69 -11.90 -4.98
N GLN A 178 5.83 -12.36 -5.52
CA GLN A 178 5.93 -13.59 -6.30
C GLN A 178 5.43 -14.85 -5.55
N HIS A 179 5.51 -14.86 -4.24
CA HIS A 179 5.03 -15.97 -3.40
C HIS A 179 3.50 -16.13 -3.42
N PHE A 180 2.76 -15.09 -3.82
CA PHE A 180 1.31 -15.15 -4.03
C PHE A 180 0.92 -15.62 -5.44
N HIS A 181 1.85 -15.73 -6.37
CA HIS A 181 1.57 -16.08 -7.77
C HIS A 181 1.79 -17.58 -8.00
N THR A 182 0.90 -18.21 -8.73
CA THR A 182 1.06 -19.61 -9.12
C THR A 182 2.18 -19.78 -10.17
N PRO A 183 2.77 -20.98 -10.31
CA PRO A 183 3.69 -21.25 -11.42
C PRO A 183 3.06 -21.00 -12.80
N MET A 184 1.76 -21.27 -12.96
CA MET A 184 1.04 -20.98 -14.19
C MET A 184 0.94 -19.49 -14.47
N ASP A 185 0.65 -18.66 -13.44
CA ASP A 185 0.68 -17.19 -13.58
C ASP A 185 2.05 -16.69 -13.97
N ALA A 186 3.11 -17.25 -13.36
CA ALA A 186 4.49 -16.93 -13.69
C ALA A 186 4.79 -17.16 -15.18
N ALA A 187 4.43 -18.34 -15.70
CA ALA A 187 4.69 -18.73 -17.07
C ALA A 187 3.82 -17.98 -18.10
N ALA A 188 2.50 -17.90 -17.83
CA ALA A 188 1.54 -17.43 -18.83
C ALA A 188 1.28 -15.90 -18.79
N ARG A 189 1.54 -15.25 -17.66
CA ARG A 189 1.17 -13.82 -17.48
C ARG A 189 2.35 -12.93 -17.14
N VAL A 190 3.23 -13.36 -16.23
CA VAL A 190 4.28 -12.48 -15.70
C VAL A 190 5.49 -12.46 -16.62
N LEU A 191 6.11 -13.61 -16.90
CA LEU A 191 7.31 -13.68 -17.73
C LEU A 191 7.12 -13.06 -19.13
N PRO A 192 6.02 -13.30 -19.85
CA PRO A 192 5.79 -12.66 -21.14
C PRO A 192 5.67 -11.14 -21.06
N ALA A 193 5.17 -10.62 -19.92
CA ALA A 193 5.03 -9.18 -19.71
C ALA A 193 6.33 -8.50 -19.27
N VAL A 194 7.18 -9.20 -18.52
CA VAL A 194 8.44 -8.68 -17.97
C VAL A 194 9.59 -8.78 -18.97
N ALA A 195 9.68 -9.86 -19.74
CA ALA A 195 10.81 -10.13 -20.63
C ALA A 195 11.13 -8.98 -21.62
N PRO A 196 10.14 -8.30 -22.24
CA PRO A 196 10.42 -7.16 -23.11
C PRO A 196 11.15 -5.99 -22.42
N LEU A 197 10.98 -5.82 -21.11
CA LEU A 197 11.61 -4.73 -20.35
C LEU A 197 13.12 -4.98 -20.11
N ALA A 198 13.63 -6.17 -20.39
CA ALA A 198 15.07 -6.42 -20.45
C ALA A 198 15.76 -5.61 -21.57
N LEU A 199 14.99 -5.05 -22.50
CA LEU A 199 15.46 -4.16 -23.58
C LEU A 199 14.91 -2.73 -23.42
N ASP A 200 14.45 -2.36 -22.22
CA ASP A 200 13.93 -1.01 -21.92
C ASP A 200 15.01 0.06 -22.19
N PRO A 201 14.67 1.23 -22.71
CA PRO A 201 15.64 2.32 -22.92
C PRO A 201 16.34 2.73 -21.59
N GLU A 202 15.67 2.64 -20.45
CA GLU A 202 16.23 2.99 -19.15
C GLU A 202 17.02 1.84 -18.54
N ARG A 203 18.28 2.10 -18.15
CA ARG A 203 19.18 1.08 -17.60
C ARG A 203 18.64 0.43 -16.33
N GLU A 204 18.12 1.22 -15.39
CA GLU A 204 17.59 0.74 -14.12
C GLU A 204 16.42 -0.22 -14.35
N VAL A 205 15.53 0.09 -15.28
CA VAL A 205 14.39 -0.77 -15.65
C VAL A 205 14.88 -2.10 -16.23
N ARG A 206 15.90 -2.08 -17.12
CA ARG A 206 16.49 -3.31 -17.66
C ARG A 206 17.06 -4.22 -16.59
N GLU A 207 17.84 -3.64 -15.67
CA GLU A 207 18.49 -4.39 -14.58
C GLU A 207 17.44 -5.02 -13.65
N THR A 208 16.41 -4.26 -13.28
CA THR A 208 15.29 -4.76 -12.47
C THR A 208 14.47 -5.80 -13.21
N ALA A 209 14.22 -5.64 -14.51
CA ALA A 209 13.52 -6.63 -15.33
C ALA A 209 14.27 -7.95 -15.37
N LEU A 210 15.58 -7.94 -15.60
CA LEU A 210 16.40 -9.15 -15.59
C LEU A 210 16.42 -9.83 -14.22
N ALA A 211 16.44 -9.07 -13.13
CA ALA A 211 16.33 -9.62 -11.78
C ALA A 211 14.95 -10.28 -11.56
N CYS A 212 13.88 -9.61 -11.98
CA CYS A 212 12.52 -10.14 -11.90
C CYS A 212 12.37 -11.42 -12.73
N VAL A 213 12.89 -11.46 -13.97
CA VAL A 213 12.90 -12.69 -14.81
C VAL A 213 13.57 -13.85 -14.07
N ARG A 214 14.76 -13.64 -13.50
CA ARG A 214 15.47 -14.67 -12.73
C ARG A 214 14.63 -15.21 -11.57
N THR A 215 13.95 -14.33 -10.83
CA THR A 215 13.06 -14.72 -9.72
C THR A 215 11.95 -15.64 -10.19
N TYR A 216 11.31 -15.34 -11.32
CA TYR A 216 10.21 -16.14 -11.83
C TYR A 216 10.67 -17.41 -12.55
N VAL A 217 11.85 -17.41 -13.19
CA VAL A 217 12.46 -18.62 -13.75
C VAL A 217 12.78 -19.61 -12.62
N ALA A 218 13.42 -19.16 -11.54
CA ALA A 218 13.70 -20.01 -10.37
C ALA A 218 12.41 -20.65 -9.79
N LYS A 219 11.31 -19.87 -9.76
CA LYS A 219 10.00 -20.40 -9.35
C LYS A 219 9.50 -21.51 -10.26
N LEU A 220 9.68 -21.40 -11.58
CA LEU A 220 9.29 -22.44 -12.55
C LEU A 220 10.19 -23.67 -12.43
N GLU A 221 11.50 -23.48 -12.23
CA GLU A 221 12.45 -24.58 -12.01
C GLU A 221 12.08 -25.39 -10.77
N GLN A 222 11.76 -24.70 -9.65
CA GLN A 222 11.29 -25.34 -8.43
C GLN A 222 9.98 -26.11 -8.65
N ALA A 223 9.02 -25.53 -9.35
CA ALA A 223 7.77 -26.20 -9.68
C ALA A 223 7.99 -27.42 -10.57
N SER A 224 8.86 -27.32 -11.57
CA SER A 224 9.23 -28.42 -12.48
C SER A 224 9.92 -29.58 -11.73
N ALA A 225 10.85 -29.26 -10.81
CA ALA A 225 11.55 -30.26 -10.01
C ALA A 225 10.61 -31.04 -9.05
N ASN A 226 9.48 -30.45 -8.70
CA ASN A 226 8.46 -31.06 -7.85
C ASN A 226 7.31 -31.71 -8.63
N PHE A 227 7.37 -31.67 -9.96
CA PHE A 227 6.32 -32.21 -10.80
C PHE A 227 6.23 -33.74 -10.63
N GLY A 228 5.06 -34.23 -10.24
CA GLY A 228 4.83 -35.67 -10.03
C GLY A 228 5.26 -36.22 -8.66
N LYS A 229 5.83 -35.40 -7.75
CA LYS A 229 6.11 -35.83 -6.37
C LYS A 229 4.84 -35.80 -5.52
N PRO A 230 4.63 -36.80 -4.60
CA PRO A 230 3.53 -36.75 -3.65
C PRO A 230 3.63 -35.51 -2.75
N ALA A 231 2.48 -34.92 -2.40
CA ALA A 231 2.42 -33.68 -1.59
C ALA A 231 3.16 -33.75 -0.23
N ALA A 232 3.34 -34.97 0.33
CA ALA A 232 4.07 -35.19 1.57
C ALA A 232 5.59 -34.93 1.48
N GLU A 233 6.20 -35.05 0.29
CA GLU A 233 7.65 -34.83 0.10
C GLU A 233 7.97 -33.35 -0.23
N CYS A 234 6.96 -32.56 -0.62
CA CYS A 234 7.15 -31.13 -0.91
C CYS A 234 7.25 -30.24 0.32
N ALA A 235 6.69 -30.65 1.46
CA ALA A 235 6.67 -29.86 2.69
C ALA A 235 8.02 -29.80 3.44
N SER A 236 8.97 -30.69 3.10
CA SER A 236 10.29 -30.78 3.77
C SER A 236 11.40 -29.97 3.13
N SER A 237 11.11 -29.20 2.07
CA SER A 237 12.10 -28.43 1.30
C SER A 237 11.97 -26.91 1.40
N GLU A 238 11.20 -26.38 2.36
CA GLU A 238 11.23 -24.95 2.65
C GLU A 238 12.51 -24.61 3.44
N PRO A 239 13.33 -23.65 3.00
CA PRO A 239 14.47 -23.19 3.76
C PRO A 239 13.95 -22.48 5.01
N GLU A 240 14.43 -22.89 6.20
CA GLU A 240 14.24 -22.17 7.45
C GLU A 240 14.72 -20.73 7.28
N ILE A 241 13.78 -19.79 7.27
CA ILE A 241 14.11 -18.36 7.36
C ILE A 241 14.50 -18.12 8.81
N ASN A 242 15.82 -18.11 9.07
CA ASN A 242 16.36 -17.65 10.35
C ASN A 242 15.93 -16.20 10.59
N THR A 243 15.23 -16.00 11.69
CA THR A 243 14.82 -14.72 12.29
C THR A 243 15.98 -13.76 12.53
#